data_f61afb680c9156c06d61424b017737a9
#
_entry.id   f61afb680c9156c06d61424b017737a9
#
_cell.length_a   1.000
_cell.length_b   1.000
_cell.length_c   1.000
_cell.angle_alpha   90.00
_cell.angle_beta   90.00
_cell.angle_gamma   90.00
#
_symmetry.space_group_name_H-M   'P 1'
#
loop_
_entity.id
_entity.type
_entity.pdbx_description
1 polymer ?
#
loop_
_entity_poly.entity_id
_entity_poly.type
_entity_poly.pdbx_seq_one_letter_code
_entity_poly.pdbx_strand_id
1 'polypeptide(L)'
;MKNNPQISVYHLLSLASRQVTREEQAAYYPNIYGSVTAVKPKEGTRIAAGNLNNPIVYERAAYGVTLSQLITDFGRTNNLVATAALRAKAADMNALATAAEVKLAVDSSFYTALQNFSLLKVAQETVNARQVVSDQITTLYQNKLRSEVDVSFANANLAQGKLLLLDAQNNYQGALSNLSQILGYISQQPFELVDPANQITAPPQDVSHLQDEAFSNRPEIAAQGYEYQAAQKFQKAQRDELFPSIEALGVVGRTPASNSINGISPFTDWYGAIGVNLNVPIFQGFLYPARSKEAAIRAQASSEQLRDLKDKIANDVRTAWLNSINAYNRIGVSQQFVDQTSLALNLSQTRYNLGLSSIVELSQAQLQQTEAQIQFAAAKYQYQIAQSVLRFQIAAP
;
A
#
# COMPACT_ATOMS: atom_id res chain seq x y z
N MET A 1 5.76 -3.30 13.47
CA MET A 1 5.61 -3.62 12.04
C MET A 1 5.33 -5.11 11.76
N LYS A 2 5.97 -6.08 12.44
CA LYS A 2 5.74 -7.52 12.18
C LYS A 2 4.27 -7.97 12.27
N ASN A 3 3.46 -7.29 13.06
CA ASN A 3 2.05 -7.62 13.28
C ASN A 3 1.09 -6.83 12.36
N ASN A 4 1.60 -5.96 11.48
CA ASN A 4 0.74 -5.17 10.60
C ASN A 4 0.13 -6.07 9.51
N PRO A 5 -1.22 -6.16 9.41
CA PRO A 5 -1.89 -7.03 8.46
C PRO A 5 -1.62 -6.66 6.99
N GLN A 6 -1.44 -5.37 6.70
CA GLN A 6 -1.21 -4.88 5.34
C GLN A 6 0.11 -5.40 4.76
N ILE A 7 1.19 -5.38 5.57
CA ILE A 7 2.48 -5.97 5.17
C ILE A 7 2.32 -7.47 4.89
N SER A 8 1.59 -8.19 5.76
CA SER A 8 1.35 -9.62 5.60
C SER A 8 0.57 -9.93 4.33
N VAL A 9 -0.46 -9.12 4.01
CA VAL A 9 -1.26 -9.29 2.78
C VAL A 9 -0.38 -9.19 1.53
N TYR A 10 0.40 -8.13 1.39
CA TYR A 10 1.23 -7.93 0.19
C TYR A 10 2.38 -8.96 0.10
N HIS A 11 2.93 -9.38 1.23
CA HIS A 11 3.88 -10.49 1.24
C HIS A 11 3.26 -11.80 0.76
N LEU A 12 2.04 -12.14 1.22
CA LEU A 12 1.32 -13.33 0.75
C LEU A 12 0.94 -13.24 -0.73
N LEU A 13 0.54 -12.04 -1.22
CA LEU A 13 0.27 -11.82 -2.65
C LEU A 13 1.52 -12.01 -3.51
N SER A 14 2.70 -11.58 -3.04
CA SER A 14 3.97 -11.84 -3.71
C SER A 14 4.27 -13.34 -3.80
N LEU A 15 4.06 -14.09 -2.70
CA LEU A 15 4.19 -15.54 -2.72
C LEU A 15 3.19 -16.22 -3.67
N ALA A 16 1.94 -15.75 -3.72
CA ALA A 16 0.92 -16.24 -4.65
C ALA A 16 1.34 -16.01 -6.11
N SER A 17 1.86 -14.83 -6.46
CA SER A 17 2.38 -14.53 -7.80
C SER A 17 3.53 -15.46 -8.23
N ARG A 18 4.35 -15.92 -7.28
CA ARG A 18 5.38 -16.94 -7.58
C ARG A 18 4.77 -18.30 -7.89
N GLN A 19 3.61 -18.64 -7.30
CA GLN A 19 2.91 -19.87 -7.67
C GLN A 19 2.31 -19.77 -9.07
N VAL A 20 1.77 -18.60 -9.48
CA VAL A 20 1.33 -18.38 -10.87
C VAL A 20 2.47 -18.62 -11.87
N THR A 21 3.70 -18.26 -11.52
CA THR A 21 4.87 -18.61 -12.36
C THR A 21 5.06 -20.13 -12.49
N ARG A 22 4.82 -20.90 -11.41
CA ARG A 22 4.89 -22.36 -11.43
C ARG A 22 3.73 -22.98 -12.21
N GLU A 23 2.54 -22.38 -12.15
CA GLU A 23 1.38 -22.78 -12.96
C GLU A 23 1.70 -22.67 -14.46
N GLU A 24 2.28 -21.56 -14.89
CA GLU A 24 2.71 -21.39 -16.29
C GLU A 24 3.84 -22.37 -16.67
N GLN A 25 4.76 -22.65 -15.73
CA GLN A 25 5.83 -23.65 -15.93
C GLN A 25 5.28 -25.07 -16.06
N ALA A 26 4.06 -25.36 -15.59
CA ALA A 26 3.46 -26.68 -15.72
C ALA A 26 3.31 -27.11 -17.20
N ALA A 27 3.21 -26.16 -18.13
CA ALA A 27 3.20 -26.45 -19.57
C ALA A 27 4.50 -27.10 -20.09
N TYR A 28 5.59 -27.05 -19.35
CA TYR A 28 6.83 -27.76 -19.69
C TYR A 28 6.81 -29.25 -19.33
N TYR A 29 5.84 -29.68 -18.52
CA TYR A 29 5.74 -31.05 -18.03
C TYR A 29 4.58 -31.78 -18.69
N PRO A 30 4.63 -33.11 -18.75
CA PRO A 30 3.54 -33.92 -19.30
C PRO A 30 2.28 -33.78 -18.47
N ASN A 31 1.15 -33.63 -19.16
CA ASN A 31 -0.17 -33.77 -18.58
C ASN A 31 -0.62 -35.23 -18.66
N ILE A 32 -0.94 -35.86 -17.54
CA ILE A 32 -1.37 -37.24 -17.44
C ILE A 32 -2.78 -37.27 -16.83
N TYR A 33 -3.73 -37.83 -17.58
CA TYR A 33 -5.12 -37.96 -17.15
C TYR A 33 -5.56 -39.40 -17.14
N GLY A 34 -6.13 -39.87 -16.03
CA GLY A 34 -6.89 -41.10 -15.95
C GLY A 34 -8.34 -40.83 -16.28
N SER A 35 -8.95 -41.64 -17.16
CA SER A 35 -10.36 -41.53 -17.52
C SER A 35 -11.06 -42.87 -17.47
N VAL A 36 -12.29 -42.85 -16.98
CA VAL A 36 -13.23 -44.00 -17.04
C VAL A 36 -14.49 -43.51 -17.70
N THR A 37 -14.88 -44.18 -18.77
CA THR A 37 -16.11 -43.86 -19.51
C THR A 37 -17.00 -45.05 -19.54
N ALA A 38 -18.25 -44.91 -19.14
CA ALA A 38 -19.30 -45.94 -19.32
C ALA A 38 -20.50 -45.30 -19.98
N VAL A 39 -20.96 -45.85 -21.07
CA VAL A 39 -22.11 -45.35 -21.85
C VAL A 39 -23.09 -46.45 -22.06
N LYS A 40 -24.34 -46.24 -21.63
CA LYS A 40 -25.49 -47.09 -21.93
C LYS A 40 -26.52 -46.26 -22.69
N PRO A 41 -26.47 -46.24 -24.03
CA PRO A 41 -27.40 -45.47 -24.82
C PRO A 41 -28.77 -46.13 -24.88
N LYS A 42 -29.80 -45.35 -25.16
CA LYS A 42 -31.10 -45.87 -25.58
C LYS A 42 -30.96 -46.40 -27.00
N GLU A 43 -31.74 -47.43 -27.34
CA GLU A 43 -31.72 -48.01 -28.68
C GLU A 43 -31.93 -46.96 -29.78
N GLY A 44 -31.09 -46.97 -30.80
CA GLY A 44 -31.16 -46.04 -31.91
C GLY A 44 -30.55 -44.63 -31.62
N THR A 45 -29.92 -44.42 -30.47
CA THR A 45 -29.25 -43.13 -30.14
C THR A 45 -28.11 -42.84 -31.12
N ARG A 46 -28.07 -41.61 -31.66
CA ARG A 46 -27.04 -41.12 -32.60
C ARG A 46 -26.34 -39.89 -32.05
N ILE A 47 -25.03 -39.73 -32.34
CA ILE A 47 -24.22 -38.65 -31.76
C ILE A 47 -24.50 -37.29 -32.45
N ALA A 48 -24.77 -37.28 -33.73
CA ALA A 48 -24.90 -36.04 -34.49
C ALA A 48 -26.13 -36.04 -35.36
N ALA A 49 -27.25 -35.54 -34.88
CA ALA A 49 -28.44 -35.31 -35.66
C ALA A 49 -28.23 -34.05 -36.54
N GLY A 50 -28.46 -34.18 -37.85
CA GLY A 50 -28.36 -33.08 -38.80
C GLY A 50 -26.98 -32.92 -39.44
N ASN A 51 -25.98 -33.70 -39.10
CA ASN A 51 -24.67 -33.74 -39.75
C ASN A 51 -24.51 -34.92 -40.69
N LEU A 52 -23.59 -34.84 -41.63
CA LEU A 52 -23.28 -35.92 -42.59
C LEU A 52 -22.77 -37.20 -41.90
N ASN A 53 -22.18 -37.07 -40.72
CA ASN A 53 -21.75 -38.19 -39.90
C ASN A 53 -22.70 -38.35 -38.70
N ASN A 54 -23.44 -39.42 -38.64
CA ASN A 54 -24.49 -39.70 -37.66
C ASN A 54 -24.35 -41.13 -37.10
N PRO A 55 -23.23 -41.46 -36.42
CA PRO A 55 -22.98 -42.81 -35.94
C PRO A 55 -23.91 -43.19 -34.80
N ILE A 56 -24.32 -44.44 -34.78
CA ILE A 56 -25.06 -45.04 -33.67
C ILE A 56 -24.11 -45.17 -32.46
N VAL A 57 -24.62 -44.80 -31.30
CA VAL A 57 -23.90 -44.99 -30.04
C VAL A 57 -24.21 -46.37 -29.50
N TYR A 58 -23.16 -47.16 -29.27
CA TYR A 58 -23.25 -48.49 -28.67
C TYR A 58 -22.93 -48.44 -27.19
N GLU A 59 -23.44 -49.39 -26.42
CA GLU A 59 -23.05 -49.61 -25.04
C GLU A 59 -21.56 -49.93 -24.99
N ARG A 60 -20.81 -49.14 -24.17
CA ARG A 60 -19.37 -49.30 -24.03
C ARG A 60 -18.89 -48.87 -22.68
N ALA A 61 -17.85 -49.51 -22.18
CA ALA A 61 -17.06 -49.06 -21.07
C ALA A 61 -15.59 -49.05 -21.52
N ALA A 62 -14.85 -48.06 -21.06
CA ALA A 62 -13.41 -47.95 -21.30
C ALA A 62 -12.77 -47.25 -20.12
N TYR A 63 -11.59 -47.65 -19.79
CA TYR A 63 -10.73 -46.94 -18.84
C TYR A 63 -9.31 -46.88 -19.38
N GLY A 64 -8.63 -45.79 -19.08
CA GLY A 64 -7.29 -45.59 -19.60
C GLY A 64 -6.62 -44.37 -19.06
N VAL A 65 -5.36 -44.20 -19.45
CA VAL A 65 -4.52 -43.03 -19.15
C VAL A 65 -4.12 -42.39 -20.47
N THR A 66 -4.25 -41.07 -20.52
CA THR A 66 -3.78 -40.26 -21.64
C THR A 66 -2.62 -39.37 -21.14
N LEU A 67 -1.61 -39.22 -21.99
CA LEU A 67 -0.50 -38.35 -21.80
C LEU A 67 -0.45 -37.32 -22.93
N SER A 68 -0.30 -36.07 -22.61
CA SER A 68 0.04 -35.01 -23.58
C SER A 68 1.22 -34.22 -23.10
N GLN A 69 2.17 -33.94 -23.97
CA GLN A 69 3.39 -33.19 -23.70
C GLN A 69 3.65 -32.20 -24.80
N LEU A 70 3.67 -30.92 -24.49
CA LEU A 70 4.12 -29.88 -25.40
C LEU A 70 5.63 -30.11 -25.68
N ILE A 71 5.99 -30.30 -26.96
CA ILE A 71 7.37 -30.38 -27.41
C ILE A 71 7.88 -28.97 -27.72
N THR A 72 7.11 -28.21 -28.51
CA THR A 72 7.44 -26.83 -28.84
C THR A 72 6.21 -26.08 -29.35
N ASP A 73 6.14 -24.80 -29.01
CA ASP A 73 5.21 -23.79 -29.52
C ASP A 73 5.97 -22.57 -30.03
N PHE A 74 7.23 -22.76 -30.42
CA PHE A 74 8.14 -21.75 -30.95
C PHE A 74 8.32 -20.52 -30.07
N GLY A 75 8.15 -20.69 -28.73
CA GLY A 75 8.47 -19.67 -27.74
C GLY A 75 7.28 -19.07 -27.02
N ARG A 76 6.05 -19.41 -27.40
CA ARG A 76 4.84 -18.90 -26.73
C ARG A 76 4.85 -19.22 -25.24
N THR A 77 5.01 -20.47 -24.85
CA THR A 77 5.09 -20.88 -23.44
C THR A 77 6.24 -20.22 -22.71
N ASN A 78 7.43 -20.14 -23.32
CA ASN A 78 8.58 -19.44 -22.75
C ASN A 78 8.28 -17.96 -22.43
N ASN A 79 7.58 -17.27 -23.34
CA ASN A 79 7.18 -15.89 -23.16
C ASN A 79 6.06 -15.73 -22.11
N LEU A 80 5.13 -16.68 -21.98
CA LEU A 80 4.12 -16.69 -20.92
C LEU A 80 4.73 -16.91 -19.54
N VAL A 81 5.64 -17.87 -19.39
CA VAL A 81 6.41 -18.10 -18.15
C VAL A 81 7.23 -16.86 -17.77
N ALA A 82 7.91 -16.25 -18.77
CA ALA A 82 8.64 -15.02 -18.52
C ALA A 82 7.74 -13.86 -18.09
N THR A 83 6.53 -13.77 -18.67
CA THR A 83 5.51 -12.80 -18.26
C THR A 83 5.13 -12.99 -16.79
N ALA A 84 4.78 -14.21 -16.40
CA ALA A 84 4.41 -14.53 -15.01
C ALA A 84 5.57 -14.28 -14.04
N ALA A 85 6.80 -14.64 -14.41
CA ALA A 85 7.99 -14.41 -13.59
C ALA A 85 8.27 -12.89 -13.38
N LEU A 86 8.05 -12.06 -14.40
CA LEU A 86 8.21 -10.62 -14.29
C LEU A 86 7.10 -9.99 -13.42
N ARG A 87 5.86 -10.47 -13.54
CA ARG A 87 4.76 -10.06 -12.65
C ARG A 87 5.01 -10.46 -11.20
N ALA A 88 5.61 -11.63 -10.96
CA ALA A 88 6.02 -12.03 -9.62
C ALA A 88 7.08 -11.08 -9.03
N LYS A 89 8.06 -10.63 -9.84
CA LYS A 89 9.03 -9.60 -9.43
C LYS A 89 8.36 -8.26 -9.15
N ALA A 90 7.36 -7.86 -9.97
CA ALA A 90 6.58 -6.65 -9.72
C ALA A 90 5.83 -6.74 -8.39
N ALA A 91 5.22 -7.89 -8.08
CA ALA A 91 4.54 -8.13 -6.81
C ALA A 91 5.51 -8.09 -5.60
N ASP A 92 6.75 -8.59 -5.75
CA ASP A 92 7.80 -8.46 -4.74
C ASP A 92 8.13 -6.98 -4.46
N MET A 93 8.27 -6.17 -5.52
CA MET A 93 8.54 -4.73 -5.37
C MET A 93 7.33 -3.99 -4.75
N ASN A 94 6.11 -4.34 -5.11
CA ASN A 94 4.90 -3.80 -4.48
C ASN A 94 4.81 -4.13 -2.99
N ALA A 95 5.26 -5.32 -2.58
CA ALA A 95 5.35 -5.66 -1.17
C ALA A 95 6.38 -4.79 -0.41
N LEU A 96 7.52 -4.47 -1.05
CA LEU A 96 8.51 -3.54 -0.50
C LEU A 96 7.97 -2.10 -0.43
N ALA A 97 7.25 -1.64 -1.46
CA ALA A 97 6.60 -0.33 -1.47
C ALA A 97 5.60 -0.20 -0.31
N THR A 98 4.74 -1.20 -0.13
CA THR A 98 3.78 -1.22 0.99
C THR A 98 4.48 -1.24 2.35
N ALA A 99 5.59 -1.97 2.49
CA ALA A 99 6.35 -1.94 3.74
C ALA A 99 6.94 -0.54 4.03
N ALA A 100 7.39 0.18 3.00
CA ALA A 100 7.86 1.56 3.12
C ALA A 100 6.72 2.54 3.48
N GLU A 101 5.53 2.37 2.87
CA GLU A 101 4.33 3.15 3.22
C GLU A 101 3.92 2.95 4.68
N VAL A 102 3.90 1.71 5.15
CA VAL A 102 3.59 1.39 6.56
C VAL A 102 4.66 1.98 7.49
N LYS A 103 5.95 1.95 7.11
CA LYS A 103 7.03 2.61 7.86
C LYS A 103 6.76 4.11 8.00
N LEU A 104 6.43 4.79 6.90
CA LEU A 104 6.07 6.21 6.92
C LEU A 104 4.85 6.47 7.82
N ALA A 105 3.81 5.63 7.73
CA ALA A 105 2.63 5.76 8.56
C ALA A 105 2.96 5.61 10.06
N VAL A 106 3.86 4.67 10.42
CA VAL A 106 4.35 4.51 11.80
C VAL A 106 5.13 5.74 12.25
N ASP A 107 6.09 6.22 11.44
CA ASP A 107 6.91 7.40 11.77
C ASP A 107 6.02 8.64 11.94
N SER A 108 5.08 8.87 11.03
CA SER A 108 4.15 10.00 11.10
C SER A 108 3.23 9.93 12.33
N SER A 109 2.70 8.74 12.64
CA SER A 109 1.85 8.53 13.80
C SER A 109 2.63 8.66 15.12
N PHE A 110 3.88 8.19 15.15
CA PHE A 110 4.77 8.33 16.29
C PHE A 110 5.07 9.81 16.58
N TYR A 111 5.48 10.60 15.59
CA TYR A 111 5.74 12.04 15.79
C TYR A 111 4.45 12.82 16.08
N THR A 112 3.30 12.40 15.54
CA THR A 112 2.00 12.98 15.92
C THR A 112 1.66 12.70 17.38
N ALA A 113 1.95 11.49 17.88
CA ALA A 113 1.76 11.18 19.30
C ALA A 113 2.69 11.99 20.21
N LEU A 114 3.96 12.17 19.82
CA LEU A 114 4.90 13.06 20.54
C LEU A 114 4.46 14.53 20.51
N GLN A 115 3.95 15.01 19.37
CA GLN A 115 3.37 16.33 19.26
C GLN A 115 2.22 16.53 20.26
N ASN A 116 1.26 15.61 20.28
CA ASN A 116 0.13 15.68 21.21
C ASN A 116 0.55 15.55 22.67
N PHE A 117 1.57 14.76 22.96
CA PHE A 117 2.16 14.70 24.29
C PHE A 117 2.80 16.03 24.71
N SER A 118 3.50 16.70 23.80
CA SER A 118 4.07 18.03 24.07
C SER A 118 2.98 19.09 24.27
N LEU A 119 1.90 19.03 23.45
CA LEU A 119 0.74 19.91 23.62
C LEU A 119 0.00 19.66 24.93
N LEU A 120 -0.10 18.43 25.39
CA LEU A 120 -0.66 18.08 26.70
C LEU A 120 0.15 18.73 27.83
N LYS A 121 1.47 18.72 27.75
CA LYS A 121 2.34 19.42 28.73
C LYS A 121 2.09 20.92 28.75
N VAL A 122 2.05 21.55 27.57
CA VAL A 122 1.74 22.99 27.44
C VAL A 122 0.37 23.32 28.04
N ALA A 123 -0.65 22.50 27.76
CA ALA A 123 -1.99 22.70 28.31
C ALA A 123 -2.03 22.56 29.84
N GLN A 124 -1.30 21.58 30.40
CA GLN A 124 -1.19 21.39 31.85
C GLN A 124 -0.49 22.59 32.52
N GLU A 125 0.62 23.06 31.95
CA GLU A 125 1.33 24.25 32.43
C GLU A 125 0.45 25.50 32.34
N THR A 126 -0.32 25.64 31.25
CA THR A 126 -1.28 26.75 31.07
C THR A 126 -2.36 26.74 32.17
N VAL A 127 -2.94 25.58 32.49
CA VAL A 127 -3.93 25.48 33.59
C VAL A 127 -3.30 25.86 34.92
N ASN A 128 -2.11 25.35 35.22
CA ASN A 128 -1.41 25.65 36.47
C ASN A 128 -1.12 27.16 36.60
N ALA A 129 -0.61 27.81 35.55
CA ALA A 129 -0.33 29.23 35.53
C ALA A 129 -1.60 30.08 35.69
N ARG A 130 -2.68 29.74 34.98
CA ARG A 130 -3.97 30.46 35.07
C ARG A 130 -4.67 30.23 36.43
N GLN A 131 -4.49 29.06 37.07
CA GLN A 131 -5.01 28.81 38.40
C GLN A 131 -4.36 29.73 39.43
N VAL A 132 -3.01 29.83 39.40
CA VAL A 132 -2.27 30.76 40.30
C VAL A 132 -2.75 32.20 40.15
N VAL A 133 -2.96 32.67 38.91
CA VAL A 133 -3.45 34.04 38.67
C VAL A 133 -4.88 34.21 39.18
N SER A 134 -5.78 33.23 38.95
CA SER A 134 -7.17 33.25 39.43
C SER A 134 -7.23 33.32 40.96
N ASP A 135 -6.42 32.49 41.64
CA ASP A 135 -6.36 32.47 43.10
C ASP A 135 -5.82 33.80 43.70
N GLN A 136 -4.77 34.36 43.05
CA GLN A 136 -4.23 35.64 43.44
C GLN A 136 -5.26 36.78 43.29
N ILE A 137 -5.94 36.85 42.13
CA ILE A 137 -6.94 37.89 41.87
C ILE A 137 -8.16 37.74 42.80
N THR A 138 -8.59 36.52 43.09
CA THR A 138 -9.65 36.23 44.08
C THR A 138 -9.29 36.72 45.47
N THR A 139 -8.03 36.48 45.89
CA THR A 139 -7.55 36.97 47.21
C THR A 139 -7.49 38.48 47.24
N LEU A 140 -7.05 39.15 46.20
CA LEU A 140 -7.02 40.61 46.07
C LEU A 140 -8.43 41.22 46.09
N TYR A 141 -9.38 40.59 45.46
CA TYR A 141 -10.80 40.98 45.50
C TYR A 141 -11.39 40.87 46.92
N GLN A 142 -11.14 39.79 47.63
CA GLN A 142 -11.57 39.61 49.03
C GLN A 142 -11.04 40.73 49.93
N ASN A 143 -9.85 41.22 49.62
CA ASN A 143 -9.21 42.36 50.35
C ASN A 143 -9.62 43.73 49.75
N LYS A 144 -10.62 43.76 48.85
CA LYS A 144 -11.11 45.02 48.22
C LYS A 144 -10.09 45.77 47.36
N LEU A 145 -9.03 45.08 46.90
CA LEU A 145 -7.96 45.65 46.05
C LEU A 145 -8.20 45.42 44.55
N ARG A 146 -9.16 44.61 44.18
CA ARG A 146 -9.57 44.34 42.82
C ARG A 146 -11.08 44.25 42.67
N SER A 147 -11.60 44.32 41.42
CA SER A 147 -13.00 44.27 41.11
C SER A 147 -13.52 42.83 40.91
N GLU A 148 -14.83 42.63 40.98
CA GLU A 148 -15.49 41.38 40.63
C GLU A 148 -15.32 41.02 39.14
N VAL A 149 -15.19 42.07 38.28
CA VAL A 149 -14.88 41.88 36.84
C VAL A 149 -13.52 41.23 36.65
N ASP A 150 -12.48 41.62 37.43
CA ASP A 150 -11.17 40.99 37.35
C ASP A 150 -11.22 39.51 37.71
N VAL A 151 -11.98 39.15 38.74
CA VAL A 151 -12.20 37.74 39.14
C VAL A 151 -12.92 36.96 38.04
N SER A 152 -13.95 37.57 37.44
CA SER A 152 -14.73 36.92 36.36
C SER A 152 -13.83 36.66 35.14
N PHE A 153 -12.99 37.58 34.71
CA PHE A 153 -12.02 37.40 33.62
C PHE A 153 -11.00 36.29 33.95
N ALA A 154 -10.44 36.30 35.18
CA ALA A 154 -9.48 35.29 35.58
C ALA A 154 -10.09 33.89 35.58
N ASN A 155 -11.30 33.76 36.09
CA ASN A 155 -12.04 32.47 36.11
C ASN A 155 -12.40 32.00 34.70
N ALA A 156 -12.79 32.91 33.78
CA ALA A 156 -13.06 32.59 32.40
C ALA A 156 -11.80 32.07 31.68
N ASN A 157 -10.64 32.72 31.90
CA ASN A 157 -9.35 32.28 31.37
C ASN A 157 -8.95 30.91 31.92
N LEU A 158 -9.16 30.66 33.21
CA LEU A 158 -8.88 29.35 33.81
C LEU A 158 -9.78 28.26 33.22
N ALA A 159 -11.07 28.55 33.05
CA ALA A 159 -12.01 27.61 32.41
C ALA A 159 -11.58 27.29 30.97
N GLN A 160 -11.15 28.28 30.20
CA GLN A 160 -10.61 28.09 28.86
C GLN A 160 -9.34 27.21 28.86
N GLY A 161 -8.44 27.41 29.85
CA GLY A 161 -7.28 26.55 30.03
C GLY A 161 -7.67 25.08 30.34
N LYS A 162 -8.69 24.87 31.17
CA LYS A 162 -9.19 23.53 31.48
C LYS A 162 -9.81 22.85 30.24
N LEU A 163 -10.51 23.58 29.40
CA LEU A 163 -11.02 23.04 28.12
C LEU A 163 -9.87 22.64 27.20
N LEU A 164 -8.84 23.47 27.07
CA LEU A 164 -7.63 23.14 26.31
C LEU A 164 -6.97 21.84 26.82
N LEU A 165 -6.92 21.66 28.14
CA LEU A 165 -6.34 20.45 28.75
C LEU A 165 -7.17 19.20 28.42
N LEU A 166 -8.50 19.28 28.49
CA LEU A 166 -9.38 18.18 28.13
C LEU A 166 -9.21 17.78 26.66
N ASP A 167 -9.15 18.75 25.77
CA ASP A 167 -8.93 18.52 24.33
C ASP A 167 -7.53 17.88 24.08
N ALA A 168 -6.50 18.38 24.74
CA ALA A 168 -5.15 17.85 24.63
C ALA A 168 -5.03 16.42 25.17
N GLN A 169 -5.72 16.09 26.28
CA GLN A 169 -5.79 14.73 26.80
C GLN A 169 -6.45 13.78 25.81
N ASN A 170 -7.61 14.17 25.26
CA ASN A 170 -8.33 13.37 24.29
C ASN A 170 -7.49 13.15 23.01
N ASN A 171 -6.87 14.21 22.49
CA ASN A 171 -6.03 14.13 21.29
C ASN A 171 -4.80 13.22 21.48
N TYR A 172 -4.17 13.27 22.66
CA TYR A 172 -3.08 12.37 22.97
C TYR A 172 -3.51 10.91 23.03
N GLN A 173 -4.63 10.60 23.68
CA GLN A 173 -5.17 9.24 23.72
C GLN A 173 -5.56 8.75 22.32
N GLY A 174 -6.18 9.61 21.51
CA GLY A 174 -6.48 9.30 20.11
C GLY A 174 -5.24 8.99 19.28
N ALA A 175 -4.15 9.75 19.47
CA ALA A 175 -2.88 9.52 18.78
C ALA A 175 -2.23 8.18 19.19
N LEU A 176 -2.28 7.80 20.46
CA LEU A 176 -1.81 6.48 20.94
C LEU A 176 -2.64 5.32 20.38
N SER A 177 -3.95 5.51 20.28
CA SER A 177 -4.84 4.52 19.65
C SER A 177 -4.52 4.31 18.17
N ASN A 178 -4.31 5.41 17.43
CA ASN A 178 -3.92 5.36 16.02
C ASN A 178 -2.55 4.67 15.83
N LEU A 179 -1.57 5.00 16.66
CA LEU A 179 -0.26 4.33 16.62
C LEU A 179 -0.39 2.83 16.90
N SER A 180 -1.23 2.43 17.87
CA SER A 180 -1.50 1.02 18.18
C SER A 180 -2.09 0.30 16.96
N GLN A 181 -3.07 0.91 16.30
CA GLN A 181 -3.71 0.36 15.10
C GLN A 181 -2.71 0.16 13.96
N ILE A 182 -1.87 1.17 13.66
CA ILE A 182 -0.88 1.09 12.58
C ILE A 182 0.16 0.00 12.88
N LEU A 183 0.51 -0.21 14.15
CA LEU A 183 1.41 -1.28 14.57
C LEU A 183 0.77 -2.67 14.55
N GLY A 184 -0.56 -2.76 14.30
CA GLY A 184 -1.31 -4.02 14.21
C GLY A 184 -1.83 -4.55 15.53
N TYR A 185 -2.00 -3.68 16.54
CA TYR A 185 -2.65 -4.04 17.80
C TYR A 185 -4.15 -3.73 17.74
N ILE A 186 -4.97 -4.64 18.26
CA ILE A 186 -6.44 -4.48 18.33
C ILE A 186 -6.82 -3.49 19.44
N SER A 187 -6.06 -3.45 20.53
CA SER A 187 -6.28 -2.56 21.67
C SER A 187 -5.14 -1.56 21.80
N GLN A 188 -5.45 -0.38 22.35
CA GLN A 188 -4.44 0.61 22.69
C GLN A 188 -3.39 0.02 23.63
N GLN A 189 -2.11 0.21 23.28
CA GLN A 189 -0.99 -0.22 24.09
C GLN A 189 -0.46 0.94 24.95
N PRO A 190 0.02 0.66 26.15
CA PRO A 190 0.67 1.66 27.01
C PRO A 190 2.10 1.91 26.51
N PHE A 191 2.24 2.77 25.49
CA PHE A 191 3.56 3.15 24.98
C PHE A 191 4.22 4.20 25.86
N GLU A 192 5.48 4.00 26.19
CA GLU A 192 6.37 5.05 26.65
C GLU A 192 7.09 5.66 25.43
N LEU A 193 6.71 6.90 25.10
CA LEU A 193 7.25 7.59 23.94
C LEU A 193 8.56 8.24 24.30
N VAL A 194 9.66 7.82 23.68
CA VAL A 194 10.98 8.45 23.83
C VAL A 194 11.16 9.45 22.68
N ASP A 195 11.40 10.72 23.01
CA ASP A 195 11.64 11.76 22.01
C ASP A 195 13.07 11.67 21.45
N PRO A 196 13.27 11.25 20.19
CA PRO A 196 14.60 11.18 19.58
C PRO A 196 15.08 12.55 19.09
N ALA A 197 14.30 13.60 19.26
CA ALA A 197 14.39 14.86 18.52
C ALA A 197 15.53 15.79 18.93
N ASN A 198 16.66 15.29 19.34
CA ASN A 198 17.80 16.14 19.70
C ASN A 198 18.65 16.62 18.51
N GLN A 199 18.36 16.18 17.28
CA GLN A 199 19.12 16.64 16.10
C GLN A 199 18.17 17.14 15.00
N ILE A 200 17.93 18.44 14.99
CA ILE A 200 17.27 19.13 13.88
C ILE A 200 18.36 19.48 12.87
N THR A 201 18.49 18.67 11.82
CA THR A 201 19.40 18.92 10.70
C THR A 201 18.66 19.65 9.59
N ALA A 202 19.29 20.63 8.95
CA ALA A 202 18.71 21.34 7.83
C ALA A 202 18.43 20.39 6.66
N PRO A 203 17.33 20.59 5.90
CA PRO A 203 17.03 19.79 4.73
C PRO A 203 18.09 19.97 3.64
N PRO A 204 18.28 18.97 2.73
CA PRO A 204 19.20 19.08 1.59
C PRO A 204 18.84 20.27 0.69
N GLN A 205 19.86 20.88 0.05
CA GLN A 205 19.65 22.04 -0.81
C GLN A 205 19.36 21.70 -2.27
N ASP A 206 19.80 20.53 -2.75
CA ASP A 206 19.67 20.12 -4.14
C ASP A 206 18.51 19.12 -4.33
N VAL A 207 17.41 19.62 -4.91
CA VAL A 207 16.23 18.80 -5.23
C VAL A 207 16.46 17.87 -6.43
N SER A 208 17.34 18.22 -7.36
CA SER A 208 17.59 17.41 -8.56
C SER A 208 18.24 16.08 -8.18
N HIS A 209 19.23 16.13 -7.28
CA HIS A 209 19.86 14.93 -6.73
C HIS A 209 18.86 14.01 -6.02
N LEU A 210 17.92 14.59 -5.27
CA LEU A 210 16.88 13.84 -4.57
C LEU A 210 15.91 13.14 -5.55
N GLN A 211 15.60 13.76 -6.69
CA GLN A 211 14.79 13.15 -7.73
C GLN A 211 15.52 11.97 -8.39
N ASP A 212 16.80 12.10 -8.69
CA ASP A 212 17.61 11.01 -9.26
C ASP A 212 17.72 9.82 -8.28
N GLU A 213 17.90 10.10 -6.99
CA GLU A 213 17.90 9.10 -5.94
C GLU A 213 16.54 8.36 -5.88
N ALA A 214 15.43 9.09 -5.92
CA ALA A 214 14.10 8.52 -5.95
C ALA A 214 13.88 7.62 -7.17
N PHE A 215 14.30 8.05 -8.36
CA PHE A 215 14.16 7.25 -9.59
C PHE A 215 14.94 5.95 -9.55
N SER A 216 16.05 5.93 -8.84
CA SER A 216 16.92 4.75 -8.74
C SER A 216 16.45 3.77 -7.67
N ASN A 217 15.89 4.25 -6.56
CA ASN A 217 15.68 3.45 -5.36
C ASN A 217 14.20 3.09 -5.11
N ARG A 218 13.23 3.81 -5.69
CA ARG A 218 11.82 3.56 -5.39
C ARG A 218 11.32 2.24 -5.93
N PRO A 219 10.79 1.36 -5.05
CA PRO A 219 10.30 0.04 -5.45
C PRO A 219 9.09 0.11 -6.39
N GLU A 220 8.28 1.17 -6.33
CA GLU A 220 7.12 1.35 -7.22
C GLU A 220 7.55 1.54 -8.69
N ILE A 221 8.66 2.25 -8.92
CA ILE A 221 9.23 2.41 -10.27
C ILE A 221 9.76 1.06 -10.78
N ALA A 222 10.42 0.31 -9.92
CA ALA A 222 10.90 -1.02 -10.27
C ALA A 222 9.73 -1.97 -10.57
N ALA A 223 8.64 -1.92 -9.76
CA ALA A 223 7.43 -2.71 -9.97
C ALA A 223 6.80 -2.40 -11.34
N GLN A 224 6.56 -1.13 -11.64
CA GLN A 224 5.99 -0.71 -12.92
C GLN A 224 6.92 -1.03 -14.10
N GLY A 225 8.23 -0.97 -13.88
CA GLY A 225 9.24 -1.40 -14.86
C GLY A 225 9.15 -2.89 -15.18
N TYR A 226 8.92 -3.75 -14.17
CA TYR A 226 8.67 -5.18 -14.38
C TYR A 226 7.33 -5.46 -15.05
N GLU A 227 6.27 -4.71 -14.73
CA GLU A 227 4.97 -4.80 -15.42
C GLU A 227 5.09 -4.43 -16.90
N TYR A 228 5.84 -3.39 -17.25
CA TYR A 228 6.12 -3.04 -18.64
C TYR A 228 6.88 -4.16 -19.37
N GLN A 229 7.92 -4.72 -18.74
CA GLN A 229 8.66 -5.85 -19.32
C GLN A 229 7.77 -7.09 -19.48
N ALA A 230 6.87 -7.36 -18.51
CA ALA A 230 5.89 -8.43 -18.58
C ALA A 230 4.93 -8.24 -19.76
N ALA A 231 4.43 -7.02 -19.97
CA ALA A 231 3.58 -6.69 -21.10
C ALA A 231 4.28 -6.91 -22.45
N GLN A 232 5.58 -6.61 -22.55
CA GLN A 232 6.39 -6.89 -23.74
C GLN A 232 6.55 -8.40 -23.99
N LYS A 233 6.75 -9.19 -22.93
CA LYS A 233 6.83 -10.65 -23.05
C LYS A 233 5.49 -11.25 -23.44
N PHE A 234 4.40 -10.75 -22.86
CA PHE A 234 3.05 -11.15 -23.23
C PHE A 234 2.72 -10.82 -24.70
N GLN A 235 3.13 -9.64 -25.18
CA GLN A 235 3.01 -9.30 -26.59
C GLN A 235 3.71 -10.31 -27.49
N LYS A 236 4.94 -10.73 -27.12
CA LYS A 236 5.66 -11.77 -27.87
C LYS A 236 4.90 -13.10 -27.85
N ALA A 237 4.39 -13.51 -26.68
CA ALA A 237 3.59 -14.73 -26.56
C ALA A 237 2.34 -14.71 -27.45
N GLN A 238 1.65 -13.56 -27.55
CA GLN A 238 0.48 -13.40 -28.41
C GLN A 238 0.83 -13.40 -29.90
N ARG A 239 1.99 -12.89 -30.26
CA ARG A 239 2.50 -13.00 -31.62
C ARG A 239 2.87 -14.44 -31.97
N ASP A 240 3.45 -15.17 -31.00
CA ASP A 240 3.91 -16.54 -31.20
C ASP A 240 2.73 -17.54 -31.34
N GLU A 241 1.47 -17.14 -31.07
CA GLU A 241 0.25 -17.89 -31.44
C GLU A 241 0.08 -18.10 -32.97
N LEU A 242 0.77 -17.31 -33.79
CA LEU A 242 0.80 -17.47 -35.22
C LEU A 242 1.68 -18.65 -35.69
N PHE A 243 2.54 -19.17 -34.84
CA PHE A 243 3.41 -20.30 -35.15
C PHE A 243 2.73 -21.64 -34.82
N PRO A 244 3.16 -22.73 -35.46
CA PRO A 244 2.67 -24.06 -35.14
C PRO A 244 2.98 -24.48 -33.69
N SER A 245 2.21 -25.40 -33.15
CA SER A 245 2.59 -26.16 -31.93
C SER A 245 2.75 -27.64 -32.24
N ILE A 246 3.72 -28.27 -31.57
CA ILE A 246 4.02 -29.71 -31.66
C ILE A 246 3.85 -30.31 -30.28
N GLU A 247 2.99 -31.34 -30.22
CA GLU A 247 2.69 -32.06 -28.98
C GLU A 247 2.92 -33.55 -29.16
N ALA A 248 3.55 -34.21 -28.20
CA ALA A 248 3.55 -35.67 -28.10
C ALA A 248 2.29 -36.15 -27.39
N LEU A 249 1.68 -37.15 -27.92
CA LEU A 249 0.46 -37.78 -27.39
C LEU A 249 0.75 -39.26 -27.07
N GLY A 250 0.22 -39.75 -25.97
CA GLY A 250 0.27 -41.14 -25.59
C GLY A 250 -1.08 -41.57 -24.99
N VAL A 251 -1.51 -42.77 -25.29
CA VAL A 251 -2.69 -43.35 -24.67
C VAL A 251 -2.47 -44.83 -24.40
N VAL A 252 -2.89 -45.27 -23.22
CA VAL A 252 -2.95 -46.70 -22.88
C VAL A 252 -4.22 -46.94 -22.09
N GLY A 253 -4.93 -48.02 -22.43
CA GLY A 253 -6.17 -48.32 -21.74
C GLY A 253 -6.70 -49.70 -22.05
N ARG A 254 -7.87 -49.97 -21.50
CA ARG A 254 -8.59 -51.23 -21.73
C ARG A 254 -10.06 -50.96 -21.97
N THR A 255 -10.64 -51.69 -22.96
CA THR A 255 -12.06 -51.72 -23.21
C THR A 255 -12.58 -53.09 -22.75
N PRO A 256 -13.25 -53.16 -21.57
CA PRO A 256 -13.88 -54.42 -21.15
C PRO A 256 -14.99 -54.85 -22.16
N ALA A 257 -15.19 -56.12 -22.26
CA ALA A 257 -16.14 -56.70 -23.20
C ALA A 257 -17.54 -56.04 -23.15
N SER A 258 -18.02 -55.61 -24.30
CA SER A 258 -19.44 -55.36 -24.50
C SER A 258 -20.05 -56.51 -25.30
N ASN A 259 -21.37 -56.73 -25.20
CA ASN A 259 -22.04 -57.80 -25.90
C ASN A 259 -21.82 -57.75 -27.41
N SER A 260 -21.54 -58.89 -27.99
CA SER A 260 -21.34 -59.04 -29.42
C SER A 260 -22.58 -58.56 -30.19
N ILE A 261 -22.40 -57.59 -31.08
CA ILE A 261 -23.42 -57.20 -32.03
C ILE A 261 -23.00 -57.72 -33.40
N ASN A 262 -23.86 -58.56 -33.97
CA ASN A 262 -23.74 -59.12 -35.33
C ASN A 262 -22.48 -60.00 -35.58
N GLY A 263 -22.05 -60.82 -34.61
CA GLY A 263 -20.95 -61.77 -34.82
C GLY A 263 -19.54 -61.18 -34.94
N ILE A 264 -19.36 -59.87 -34.69
CA ILE A 264 -18.08 -59.23 -34.56
C ILE A 264 -17.64 -59.42 -33.14
N SER A 265 -16.49 -60.05 -32.91
CA SER A 265 -15.93 -60.27 -31.61
C SER A 265 -15.70 -58.93 -30.90
N PRO A 266 -16.15 -58.74 -29.66
CA PRO A 266 -15.94 -57.49 -28.96
C PRO A 266 -14.42 -57.30 -28.77
N PHE A 267 -13.96 -56.07 -29.05
CA PHE A 267 -12.57 -55.68 -28.70
C PHE A 267 -12.47 -55.65 -27.18
N THR A 268 -11.97 -56.70 -26.59
CA THR A 268 -11.74 -56.86 -25.15
C THR A 268 -10.27 -56.72 -24.80
N ASP A 269 -9.55 -55.87 -25.46
CA ASP A 269 -8.12 -55.87 -25.35
C ASP A 269 -7.55 -54.55 -24.85
N TRP A 270 -6.34 -54.62 -24.38
CA TRP A 270 -5.50 -53.47 -24.11
C TRP A 270 -5.24 -52.75 -25.44
N TYR A 271 -5.36 -51.45 -25.40
CA TYR A 271 -4.96 -50.57 -26.50
C TYR A 271 -3.88 -49.60 -26.05
N GLY A 272 -2.98 -49.27 -26.93
CA GLY A 272 -1.97 -48.24 -26.71
C GLY A 272 -1.59 -47.60 -28.02
N ALA A 273 -1.33 -46.29 -27.97
CA ALA A 273 -0.85 -45.52 -29.10
C ALA A 273 0.11 -44.42 -28.62
N ILE A 274 1.12 -44.13 -29.42
CA ILE A 274 1.98 -42.97 -29.27
C ILE A 274 1.94 -42.20 -30.58
N GLY A 275 1.87 -40.89 -30.53
CA GLY A 275 1.80 -40.05 -31.69
C GLY A 275 2.36 -38.65 -31.46
N VAL A 276 2.46 -37.93 -32.52
CA VAL A 276 2.83 -36.48 -32.49
C VAL A 276 1.70 -35.73 -33.20
N ASN A 277 1.23 -34.69 -32.58
CA ASN A 277 0.27 -33.76 -33.14
C ASN A 277 0.96 -32.48 -33.55
N LEU A 278 0.84 -32.06 -34.81
CA LEU A 278 1.25 -30.78 -35.32
C LEU A 278 0.00 -29.94 -35.57
N ASN A 279 -0.16 -28.88 -34.80
CA ASN A 279 -1.25 -27.93 -34.98
C ASN A 279 -0.74 -26.65 -35.65
N VAL A 280 -1.20 -26.37 -36.87
CA VAL A 280 -0.83 -25.21 -37.67
C VAL A 280 -2.04 -24.29 -37.80
N PRO A 281 -2.02 -23.09 -37.22
CA PRO A 281 -3.12 -22.13 -37.35
C PRO A 281 -3.10 -21.48 -38.74
N ILE A 282 -3.94 -21.96 -39.67
CA ILE A 282 -3.98 -21.41 -41.05
C ILE A 282 -4.82 -20.13 -41.09
N PHE A 283 -6.03 -20.16 -40.54
CA PHE A 283 -6.95 -19.02 -40.52
C PHE A 283 -7.94 -19.14 -39.36
N GLN A 284 -8.01 -18.08 -38.54
CA GLN A 284 -8.88 -17.99 -37.37
C GLN A 284 -9.69 -16.67 -37.36
N GLY A 285 -10.15 -16.22 -38.51
CA GLY A 285 -10.95 -14.99 -38.61
C GLY A 285 -10.23 -13.73 -38.10
N PHE A 286 -8.92 -13.60 -38.37
CA PHE A 286 -8.05 -12.50 -37.89
C PHE A 286 -7.86 -12.41 -36.38
N LEU A 287 -8.22 -13.45 -35.61
CA LEU A 287 -8.12 -13.46 -34.15
C LEU A 287 -6.69 -13.21 -33.65
N TYR A 288 -5.71 -13.97 -34.16
CA TYR A 288 -4.32 -13.87 -33.68
C TYR A 288 -3.65 -12.54 -34.04
N PRO A 289 -3.81 -11.97 -35.25
CA PRO A 289 -3.34 -10.61 -35.52
C PRO A 289 -3.97 -9.56 -34.63
N ALA A 290 -5.26 -9.68 -34.29
CA ALA A 290 -5.96 -8.75 -33.41
C ALA A 290 -5.41 -8.84 -31.97
N ARG A 291 -5.22 -10.05 -31.43
CA ARG A 291 -4.62 -10.27 -30.10
C ARG A 291 -3.19 -9.73 -30.01
N SER A 292 -2.37 -9.98 -31.02
CA SER A 292 -1.00 -9.46 -31.08
C SER A 292 -0.98 -7.93 -31.09
N LYS A 293 -1.88 -7.29 -31.85
CA LYS A 293 -2.02 -5.84 -31.90
C LYS A 293 -2.54 -5.27 -30.59
N GLU A 294 -3.53 -5.91 -29.97
CA GLU A 294 -4.05 -5.55 -28.66
C GLU A 294 -2.93 -5.58 -27.61
N ALA A 295 -2.16 -6.67 -27.55
CA ALA A 295 -1.06 -6.80 -26.61
C ALA A 295 0.05 -5.76 -26.85
N ALA A 296 0.32 -5.39 -28.12
CA ALA A 296 1.25 -4.32 -28.44
C ALA A 296 0.78 -2.95 -27.89
N ILE A 297 -0.50 -2.62 -28.07
CA ILE A 297 -1.09 -1.39 -27.54
C ILE A 297 -1.06 -1.39 -26.01
N ARG A 298 -1.35 -2.52 -25.36
CA ARG A 298 -1.23 -2.65 -23.89
C ARG A 298 0.20 -2.47 -23.40
N ALA A 299 1.21 -2.96 -24.12
CA ALA A 299 2.60 -2.73 -23.78
C ALA A 299 2.99 -1.24 -23.91
N GLN A 300 2.49 -0.53 -24.93
CA GLN A 300 2.67 0.92 -25.05
C GLN A 300 1.98 1.66 -23.89
N ALA A 301 0.74 1.29 -23.55
CA ALA A 301 0.04 1.87 -22.39
C ALA A 301 0.82 1.68 -21.08
N SER A 302 1.42 0.50 -20.86
CA SER A 302 2.25 0.24 -19.67
C SER A 302 3.53 1.08 -19.64
N SER A 303 4.11 1.39 -20.80
CA SER A 303 5.25 2.32 -20.95
C SER A 303 4.87 3.75 -20.55
N GLU A 304 3.69 4.23 -20.97
CA GLU A 304 3.21 5.57 -20.58
C GLU A 304 2.83 5.63 -19.10
N GLN A 305 2.31 4.53 -18.53
CA GLN A 305 2.08 4.43 -17.07
C GLN A 305 3.39 4.57 -16.28
N LEU A 306 4.47 3.95 -16.74
CA LEU A 306 5.78 4.10 -16.11
C LEU A 306 6.29 5.55 -16.19
N ARG A 307 6.06 6.24 -17.31
CA ARG A 307 6.40 7.65 -17.48
C ARG A 307 5.58 8.54 -16.55
N ASP A 308 4.26 8.37 -16.52
CA ASP A 308 3.35 9.11 -15.61
C ASP A 308 3.74 8.92 -14.14
N LEU A 309 4.09 7.69 -13.76
CA LEU A 309 4.56 7.40 -12.40
C LEU A 309 5.85 8.16 -12.06
N LYS A 310 6.81 8.23 -12.98
CA LYS A 310 8.04 8.99 -12.77
C LYS A 310 7.76 10.49 -12.64
N ASP A 311 6.88 11.03 -13.46
CA ASP A 311 6.50 12.45 -13.41
C ASP A 311 5.81 12.78 -12.07
N LYS A 312 4.92 11.90 -11.58
CA LYS A 312 4.30 12.02 -10.24
C LYS A 312 5.35 11.99 -9.13
N ILE A 313 6.25 11.03 -9.15
CA ILE A 313 7.30 10.90 -8.14
C ILE A 313 8.21 12.13 -8.15
N ALA A 314 8.57 12.66 -9.30
CA ALA A 314 9.36 13.89 -9.39
C ALA A 314 8.66 15.09 -8.72
N ASN A 315 7.33 15.21 -8.92
CA ASN A 315 6.53 16.23 -8.27
C ASN A 315 6.39 16.01 -6.76
N ASP A 316 6.18 14.76 -6.32
CA ASP A 316 6.04 14.40 -4.92
C ASP A 316 7.32 14.67 -4.13
N VAL A 317 8.49 14.33 -4.69
CA VAL A 317 9.80 14.65 -4.11
C VAL A 317 9.97 16.16 -3.96
N ARG A 318 9.65 16.94 -5.01
CA ARG A 318 9.74 18.40 -4.96
C ARG A 318 8.83 19.00 -3.90
N THR A 319 7.59 18.52 -3.82
CA THR A 319 6.59 18.97 -2.84
C THR A 319 7.04 18.62 -1.41
N ALA A 320 7.50 17.41 -1.18
CA ALA A 320 8.02 16.99 0.12
C ALA A 320 9.24 17.79 0.55
N TRP A 321 10.15 18.09 -0.40
CA TRP A 321 11.32 18.94 -0.15
C TRP A 321 10.91 20.37 0.24
N LEU A 322 10.00 21.02 -0.51
CA LEU A 322 9.49 22.36 -0.16
C LEU A 322 8.81 22.38 1.20
N ASN A 323 8.01 21.38 1.51
CA ASN A 323 7.37 21.23 2.82
C ASN A 323 8.39 21.06 3.95
N SER A 324 9.47 20.32 3.70
CA SER A 324 10.55 20.14 4.66
C SER A 324 11.29 21.46 4.95
N ILE A 325 11.59 22.27 3.92
CA ILE A 325 12.19 23.60 4.08
C ILE A 325 11.26 24.53 4.87
N ASN A 326 9.98 24.57 4.50
CA ASN A 326 9.01 25.41 5.19
C ASN A 326 8.88 25.02 6.67
N ALA A 327 8.74 23.72 6.95
CA ALA A 327 8.64 23.23 8.33
C ALA A 327 9.91 23.53 9.15
N TYR A 328 11.09 23.43 8.54
CA TYR A 328 12.35 23.80 9.18
C TYR A 328 12.40 25.30 9.56
N ASN A 329 12.05 26.17 8.61
CA ASN A 329 12.05 27.63 8.85
C ASN A 329 11.01 28.03 9.91
N ARG A 330 9.87 27.33 9.98
CA ARG A 330 8.84 27.58 11.00
C ARG A 330 9.33 27.36 12.42
N ILE A 331 10.30 26.47 12.65
CA ILE A 331 10.87 26.25 13.99
C ILE A 331 11.51 27.55 14.51
N GLY A 332 12.34 28.21 13.71
CA GLY A 332 13.01 29.47 14.11
C GLY A 332 12.02 30.62 14.35
N VAL A 333 11.03 30.75 13.45
CA VAL A 333 10.01 31.81 13.59
C VAL A 333 9.12 31.58 14.81
N SER A 334 8.69 30.31 15.04
CA SER A 334 7.87 30.00 16.22
C SER A 334 8.61 30.11 17.52
N GLN A 335 9.94 29.85 17.55
CA GLN A 335 10.78 30.13 18.73
C GLN A 335 10.84 31.63 19.03
N GLN A 336 11.07 32.46 18.01
CA GLN A 336 11.05 33.91 18.18
C GLN A 336 9.68 34.39 18.68
N PHE A 337 8.60 33.81 18.24
CA PHE A 337 7.24 34.12 18.71
C PHE A 337 7.09 33.80 20.20
N VAL A 338 7.55 32.64 20.66
CA VAL A 338 7.56 32.27 22.09
C VAL A 338 8.39 33.28 22.91
N ASP A 339 9.57 33.64 22.45
CA ASP A 339 10.46 34.57 23.18
C ASP A 339 9.79 35.93 23.35
N GLN A 340 9.20 36.49 22.29
CA GLN A 340 8.53 37.80 22.35
C GLN A 340 7.26 37.79 23.19
N THR A 341 6.45 36.76 23.07
CA THR A 341 5.20 36.63 23.85
C THR A 341 5.49 36.35 25.33
N SER A 342 6.59 35.63 25.64
CA SER A 342 7.04 35.45 27.03
C SER A 342 7.47 36.75 27.68
N LEU A 343 8.22 37.61 26.94
CA LEU A 343 8.56 38.93 27.39
C LEU A 343 7.35 39.81 27.59
N ALA A 344 6.43 39.83 26.62
CA ALA A 344 5.17 40.59 26.68
C ALA A 344 4.31 40.18 27.89
N LEU A 345 4.19 38.86 28.15
CA LEU A 345 3.45 38.36 29.31
C LEU A 345 4.08 38.82 30.63
N ASN A 346 5.41 38.72 30.76
CA ASN A 346 6.12 39.13 31.98
C ASN A 346 5.93 40.66 32.26
N LEU A 347 6.03 41.48 31.20
CA LEU A 347 5.77 42.91 31.31
C LEU A 347 4.32 43.23 31.67
N SER A 348 3.35 42.58 31.02
CA SER A 348 1.93 42.78 31.30
C SER A 348 1.58 42.33 32.72
N GLN A 349 2.14 41.21 33.19
CA GLN A 349 1.96 40.74 34.57
C GLN A 349 2.51 41.74 35.61
N THR A 350 3.70 42.28 35.34
CA THR A 350 4.32 43.29 36.23
C THR A 350 3.48 44.57 36.27
N ARG A 351 3.05 45.10 35.11
CA ARG A 351 2.20 46.28 35.01
C ARG A 351 0.84 46.06 35.72
N TYR A 352 0.24 44.89 35.55
CA TYR A 352 -1.01 44.56 36.24
C TYR A 352 -0.84 44.52 37.75
N ASN A 353 0.23 43.91 38.24
CA ASN A 353 0.55 43.85 39.68
C ASN A 353 0.75 45.27 40.30
N LEU A 354 1.33 46.20 39.53
CA LEU A 354 1.52 47.59 39.91
C LEU A 354 0.26 48.44 39.75
N GLY A 355 -0.84 47.88 39.21
CA GLY A 355 -2.08 48.62 38.92
C GLY A 355 -2.02 49.53 37.68
N LEU A 356 -1.00 49.35 36.83
CA LEU A 356 -0.74 50.18 35.62
C LEU A 356 -1.37 49.60 34.35
N SER A 357 -2.01 48.45 34.42
CA SER A 357 -2.71 47.85 33.30
C SER A 357 -3.98 47.14 33.76
N SER A 358 -4.86 46.82 32.80
CA SER A 358 -6.12 46.11 33.05
C SER A 358 -5.92 44.59 33.04
N ILE A 359 -6.88 43.84 33.59
CA ILE A 359 -6.96 42.39 33.52
C ILE A 359 -7.09 41.92 32.04
N VAL A 360 -7.68 42.74 31.16
CA VAL A 360 -7.82 42.43 29.72
C VAL A 360 -6.46 42.37 29.03
N GLU A 361 -5.54 43.34 29.32
CA GLU A 361 -4.18 43.34 28.79
C GLU A 361 -3.41 42.07 29.21
N LEU A 362 -3.48 41.71 30.51
CA LEU A 362 -2.88 40.49 31.01
C LEU A 362 -3.44 39.24 30.37
N SER A 363 -4.78 39.16 30.26
CA SER A 363 -5.46 38.03 29.66
C SER A 363 -5.09 37.82 28.17
N GLN A 364 -4.94 38.95 27.45
CA GLN A 364 -4.51 38.90 26.04
C GLN A 364 -3.05 38.40 25.91
N ALA A 365 -2.15 38.86 26.78
CA ALA A 365 -0.76 38.41 26.81
C ALA A 365 -0.66 36.90 27.15
N GLN A 366 -1.47 36.41 28.09
CA GLN A 366 -1.54 35.00 28.44
C GLN A 366 -2.04 34.14 27.25
N LEU A 367 -3.05 34.63 26.52
CA LEU A 367 -3.58 33.92 25.34
C LEU A 367 -2.52 33.80 24.24
N GLN A 368 -1.83 34.93 23.92
CA GLN A 368 -0.80 34.96 22.90
C GLN A 368 0.40 34.08 23.27
N GLN A 369 0.80 34.02 24.53
CA GLN A 369 1.86 33.16 24.99
C GLN A 369 1.48 31.67 24.85
N THR A 370 0.26 31.27 25.26
CA THR A 370 -0.23 29.92 25.10
C THR A 370 -0.25 29.51 23.62
N GLU A 371 -0.71 30.41 22.75
CA GLU A 371 -0.74 30.17 21.30
C GLU A 371 0.69 29.98 20.74
N ALA A 372 1.65 30.81 21.13
CA ALA A 372 3.03 30.69 20.70
C ALA A 372 3.67 29.36 21.15
N GLN A 373 3.45 28.96 22.40
CA GLN A 373 3.93 27.68 22.93
C GLN A 373 3.35 26.48 22.17
N ILE A 374 2.06 26.49 21.85
CA ILE A 374 1.41 25.47 21.04
C ILE A 374 2.03 25.41 19.63
N GLN A 375 2.23 26.55 18.98
CA GLN A 375 2.80 26.61 17.65
C GLN A 375 4.25 26.11 17.62
N PHE A 376 5.05 26.46 18.60
CA PHE A 376 6.45 26.00 18.70
C PHE A 376 6.52 24.48 18.97
N ALA A 377 5.73 23.99 19.93
CA ALA A 377 5.65 22.54 20.20
C ALA A 377 5.23 21.74 18.96
N ALA A 378 4.27 22.26 18.17
CA ALA A 378 3.83 21.64 16.94
C ALA A 378 4.90 21.70 15.83
N ALA A 379 5.60 22.84 15.66
CA ALA A 379 6.55 23.06 14.58
C ALA A 379 7.70 22.03 14.59
N LYS A 380 8.22 21.70 15.77
CA LYS A 380 9.29 20.71 15.95
C LYS A 380 8.90 19.35 15.35
N TYR A 381 7.74 18.83 15.70
CA TYR A 381 7.29 17.50 15.26
C TYR A 381 6.76 17.52 13.83
N GLN A 382 6.14 18.63 13.38
CA GLN A 382 5.77 18.80 11.97
C GLN A 382 6.99 18.74 11.05
N TYR A 383 8.14 19.25 11.48
CA TYR A 383 9.38 19.11 10.76
C TYR A 383 9.86 17.66 10.71
N GLN A 384 9.78 16.90 11.80
CA GLN A 384 10.15 15.48 11.81
C GLN A 384 9.25 14.64 10.89
N ILE A 385 7.94 14.95 10.86
CA ILE A 385 7.01 14.32 9.92
C ILE A 385 7.38 14.68 8.48
N ALA A 386 7.65 15.95 8.18
CA ALA A 386 8.05 16.39 6.84
C ALA A 386 9.36 15.74 6.38
N GLN A 387 10.32 15.53 7.28
CA GLN A 387 11.54 14.77 7.00
C GLN A 387 11.27 13.28 6.73
N SER A 388 10.37 12.66 7.51
CA SER A 388 9.99 11.26 7.28
C SER A 388 9.31 11.09 5.91
N VAL A 389 8.44 12.04 5.53
CA VAL A 389 7.84 12.07 4.19
C VAL A 389 8.92 12.23 3.11
N LEU A 390 9.87 13.14 3.28
CA LEU A 390 10.94 13.35 2.30
C LEU A 390 11.80 12.07 2.14
N ARG A 391 12.20 11.43 3.25
CA ARG A 391 12.96 10.16 3.21
C ARG A 391 12.17 9.07 2.48
N PHE A 392 10.88 8.96 2.73
CA PHE A 392 10.02 8.02 2.01
C PHE A 392 10.00 8.34 0.51
N GLN A 393 9.86 9.61 0.12
CA GLN A 393 9.77 10.01 -1.28
C GLN A 393 11.08 9.72 -2.06
N ILE A 394 12.22 9.75 -1.41
CA ILE A 394 13.51 9.41 -2.03
C ILE A 394 13.92 7.94 -1.79
N ALA A 395 13.07 7.15 -1.13
CA ALA A 395 13.36 5.78 -0.71
C ALA A 395 14.68 5.65 0.08
N ALA A 396 15.01 6.66 0.89
CA ALA A 396 16.15 6.59 1.80
C ALA A 396 15.89 5.55 2.92
N PRO A 397 16.90 4.79 3.35
CA PRO A 397 16.80 3.71 4.33
C PRO A 397 16.34 4.17 5.73
#